data_bb96469ee71f94c2ca738d1771f6b045
#
_entry.id   bb96469ee71f94c2ca738d1771f6b045
#
_cell.length_a   1.000
_cell.length_b   1.000
_cell.length_c   1.000
_cell.angle_alpha   90.00
_cell.angle_beta   90.00
_cell.angle_gamma   90.00
#
_symmetry.space_group_name_H-M   'P 1'
#
loop_
_entity.id
_entity.type
_entity.pdbx_description
1 polymer ?
#
loop_
_entity_poly.entity_id
_entity_poly.type
_entity_poly.pdbx_seq_one_letter_code
_entity_poly.pdbx_strand_id
1 'polypeptide(L)'
;TFTAEFIIMSGTYNFFPSKDFNSWRLYFCKSLKTLWSKTTCAMIFNLQTSDQEKITDGGIVYTSKEEIENFCKSNFGNVKAVINPAIPKDVTFVIKKWS
;
A
#
# COMPACT_ATOMS: atom_id res chain seq x y z
N THR A 1 0.90 -12.50 21.50
CA THR A 1 1.23 -11.69 20.33
C THR A 1 0.73 -12.39 19.08
N PHE A 2 0.00 -11.69 18.26
CA PHE A 2 -0.56 -12.24 17.04
C PHE A 2 0.44 -12.13 15.88
N THR A 3 0.61 -13.24 15.12
CA THR A 3 1.37 -13.23 13.86
C THR A 3 0.57 -13.97 12.79
N ALA A 4 0.83 -13.65 11.52
CA ALA A 4 0.19 -14.29 10.40
C ALA A 4 1.24 -14.59 9.32
N GLU A 5 1.06 -15.68 8.59
CA GLU A 5 1.93 -15.98 7.45
C GLU A 5 1.71 -14.97 6.33
N PHE A 6 0.46 -14.72 6.00
CA PHE A 6 0.08 -13.79 4.94
C PHE A 6 -0.90 -12.76 5.49
N ILE A 7 -0.68 -11.50 5.14
CA ILE A 7 -1.63 -10.43 5.41
C ILE A 7 -2.06 -9.86 4.08
N ILE A 8 -3.38 -9.88 3.82
CA ILE A 8 -3.95 -9.41 2.56
C ILE A 8 -4.92 -8.29 2.88
N MET A 9 -4.71 -7.13 2.25
CA MET A 9 -5.54 -5.94 2.46
C MET A 9 -6.06 -5.46 1.11
N SER A 10 -7.34 -5.72 0.84
CA SER A 10 -7.97 -5.32 -0.40
C SER A 10 -8.84 -4.09 -0.16
N GLY A 11 -8.50 -2.98 -0.80
CA GLY A 11 -9.25 -1.73 -0.68
C GLY A 11 -9.08 -0.99 0.64
N THR A 12 -8.30 -1.52 1.57
CA THR A 12 -8.16 -0.99 2.94
C THR A 12 -7.68 0.45 2.98
N TYR A 13 -6.76 0.82 2.08
CA TYR A 13 -6.14 2.14 2.08
C TYR A 13 -6.67 3.08 1.00
N ASN A 14 -7.71 2.66 0.27
CA ASN A 14 -8.24 3.44 -0.85
C ASN A 14 -9.16 4.58 -0.43
N PHE A 15 -9.51 4.65 0.85
CA PHE A 15 -10.42 5.67 1.37
C PHE A 15 -9.84 6.33 2.61
N PHE A 16 -9.99 7.65 2.70
CA PHE A 16 -9.55 8.41 3.86
C PHE A 16 -10.51 9.61 4.07
N PRO A 17 -10.98 9.86 5.28
CA PRO A 17 -12.01 10.88 5.52
C PRO A 17 -11.52 12.34 5.49
N SER A 18 -10.25 12.57 5.21
CA SER A 18 -9.65 13.90 5.14
C SER A 18 -8.98 14.08 3.78
N LYS A 19 -8.89 15.32 3.30
CA LYS A 19 -8.16 15.65 2.07
C LYS A 19 -6.66 15.87 2.31
N ASP A 20 -6.21 15.75 3.55
CA ASP A 20 -4.79 15.90 3.89
C ASP A 20 -4.03 14.64 3.50
N PHE A 21 -3.42 14.68 2.33
CA PHE A 21 -2.67 13.54 1.80
C PHE A 21 -1.50 13.13 2.72
N ASN A 22 -0.85 14.10 3.35
CA ASN A 22 0.26 13.80 4.26
C ASN A 22 -0.21 13.01 5.48
N SER A 23 -1.40 13.31 6.00
CA SER A 23 -1.98 12.54 7.10
C SER A 23 -2.27 11.10 6.69
N TRP A 24 -2.79 10.89 5.47
CA TRP A 24 -3.00 9.55 4.94
C TRP A 24 -1.66 8.82 4.80
N ARG A 25 -0.64 9.48 4.29
CA ARG A 25 0.68 8.88 4.07
C ARG A 25 1.30 8.41 5.38
N LEU A 26 1.23 9.22 6.42
CA LEU A 26 1.71 8.85 7.75
C LEU A 26 0.96 7.64 8.29
N TYR A 27 -0.36 7.66 8.19
CA TYR A 27 -1.21 6.54 8.59
C TYR A 27 -0.85 5.26 7.83
N PHE A 28 -0.75 5.35 6.52
CA PHE A 28 -0.42 4.23 5.65
C PHE A 28 0.95 3.63 6.00
N CYS A 29 1.97 4.46 6.08
CA CYS A 29 3.33 4.00 6.37
C CYS A 29 3.42 3.33 7.74
N LYS A 30 2.82 3.93 8.75
CA LYS A 30 2.81 3.38 10.11
C LYS A 30 2.05 2.06 10.16
N SER A 31 0.91 2.00 9.49
CA SER A 31 0.09 0.78 9.43
C SER A 31 0.86 -0.36 8.77
N LEU A 32 1.50 -0.11 7.63
CA LEU A 32 2.28 -1.13 6.94
C LEU A 32 3.44 -1.66 7.79
N LYS A 33 4.15 -0.77 8.48
CA LYS A 33 5.26 -1.19 9.34
C LYS A 33 4.79 -2.08 10.48
N THR A 34 3.66 -1.74 11.08
CA THR A 34 3.07 -2.54 12.15
C THR A 34 2.67 -3.92 11.64
N LEU A 35 1.97 -3.98 10.51
CA LEU A 35 1.53 -5.23 9.92
C LEU A 35 2.70 -6.08 9.44
N TRP A 36 3.73 -5.44 8.89
CA TRP A 36 4.94 -6.13 8.45
C TRP A 36 5.62 -6.85 9.61
N SER A 37 5.68 -6.22 10.78
CA SER A 37 6.28 -6.84 11.96
C SER A 37 5.56 -8.11 12.39
N LYS A 38 4.28 -8.25 12.04
CA LYS A 38 3.44 -9.41 12.36
C LYS A 38 3.33 -10.42 11.23
N THR A 39 3.93 -10.13 10.07
CA THR A 39 3.89 -11.00 8.89
C THR A 39 5.09 -11.92 8.90
N THR A 40 4.89 -13.20 8.64
CA THR A 40 6.01 -14.14 8.56
C THR A 40 6.39 -14.49 7.12
N CYS A 41 5.46 -14.43 6.18
CA CYS A 41 5.71 -14.81 4.79
C CYS A 41 5.59 -13.66 3.82
N ALA A 42 4.40 -13.07 3.70
CA ALA A 42 4.15 -12.02 2.71
C ALA A 42 3.03 -11.09 3.12
N MET A 43 3.12 -9.86 2.66
CA MET A 43 2.09 -8.84 2.83
C MET A 43 1.64 -8.38 1.45
N ILE A 44 0.34 -8.34 1.21
CA ILE A 44 -0.25 -8.02 -0.09
C ILE A 44 -1.30 -6.94 0.11
N PHE A 45 -1.21 -5.88 -0.66
CA PHE A 45 -2.22 -4.81 -0.62
C PHE A 45 -2.37 -4.16 -1.98
N ASN A 46 -3.52 -3.51 -2.21
CA ASN A 46 -3.74 -2.77 -3.44
C ASN A 46 -4.00 -1.30 -3.14
N LEU A 47 -3.63 -0.46 -4.10
CA LEU A 47 -3.82 0.99 -4.01
C LEU A 47 -4.27 1.53 -5.37
N GLN A 48 -5.05 2.60 -5.34
CA GLN A 48 -5.33 3.39 -6.53
C GLN A 48 -4.14 4.30 -6.79
N THR A 49 -3.66 4.35 -8.03
CA THR A 49 -2.48 5.15 -8.40
C THR A 49 -2.81 6.20 -9.43
N SER A 50 -2.04 7.28 -9.42
CA SER A 50 -2.17 8.38 -10.38
C SER A 50 -0.82 9.11 -10.47
N ASP A 51 -0.62 9.85 -11.54
CA ASP A 51 0.54 10.73 -11.69
C ASP A 51 0.50 11.86 -10.68
N GLN A 52 -0.68 12.21 -10.18
CA GLN A 52 -0.84 13.23 -9.15
C GLN A 52 -1.42 12.60 -7.88
N GLU A 53 -0.65 12.68 -6.80
CA GLU A 53 -1.12 12.21 -5.50
C GLU A 53 -2.20 13.14 -4.97
N LYS A 54 -3.33 12.57 -4.57
CA LYS A 54 -4.46 13.36 -4.10
C LYS A 54 -5.48 12.50 -3.36
N ILE A 55 -6.32 13.19 -2.59
CA ILE A 55 -7.53 12.58 -2.01
C ILE A 55 -8.70 13.37 -2.57
N THR A 56 -9.66 12.68 -3.20
CA THR A 56 -10.82 13.33 -3.83
C THR A 56 -11.81 13.82 -2.78
N ASP A 57 -12.81 14.59 -3.22
CA ASP A 57 -13.90 15.05 -2.35
C ASP A 57 -14.66 13.88 -1.71
N GLY A 58 -14.74 12.76 -2.41
CA GLY A 58 -15.37 11.54 -1.89
C GLY A 58 -14.46 10.71 -0.99
N GLY A 59 -13.24 11.15 -0.74
CA GLY A 59 -12.29 10.44 0.12
C GLY A 59 -11.48 9.36 -0.55
N ILE A 60 -11.51 9.26 -1.88
CA ILE A 60 -10.73 8.25 -2.59
C ILE A 60 -9.27 8.72 -2.73
N VAL A 61 -8.35 7.86 -2.29
CA VAL A 61 -6.93 8.16 -2.28
C VAL A 61 -6.27 7.67 -3.56
N TYR A 62 -5.54 8.58 -4.22
CA TYR A 62 -4.68 8.26 -5.36
C TYR A 62 -3.24 8.57 -4.98
N THR A 63 -2.36 7.60 -5.13
CA THR A 63 -0.95 7.74 -4.75
C THR A 63 -0.04 7.43 -5.93
N SER A 64 1.23 7.79 -5.83
CA SER A 64 2.23 7.49 -6.84
C SER A 64 2.73 6.05 -6.68
N LYS A 65 2.61 5.26 -7.76
CA LYS A 65 3.13 3.88 -7.78
C LYS A 65 4.63 3.85 -7.43
N GLU A 66 5.39 4.77 -8.03
CA GLU A 66 6.84 4.85 -7.82
C GLU A 66 7.19 5.15 -6.38
N GLU A 67 6.49 6.11 -5.77
CA GLU A 67 6.71 6.47 -4.36
C GLU A 67 6.44 5.29 -3.43
N ILE A 68 5.38 4.55 -3.69
CA ILE A 68 5.03 3.37 -2.88
C ILE A 68 6.07 2.26 -3.07
N GLU A 69 6.51 2.01 -4.30
CA GLU A 69 7.56 1.02 -4.55
C GLU A 69 8.85 1.39 -3.81
N ASN A 70 9.25 2.65 -3.87
CA ASN A 70 10.45 3.12 -3.21
C ASN A 70 10.37 2.99 -1.69
N PHE A 71 9.22 3.36 -1.11
CA PHE A 71 8.98 3.20 0.32
C PHE A 71 9.09 1.72 0.72
N CYS A 72 8.46 0.83 -0.03
CA CYS A 72 8.46 -0.59 0.29
C CYS A 72 9.86 -1.20 0.14
N LYS A 73 10.60 -0.84 -0.90
CA LYS A 73 11.97 -1.31 -1.08
C LYS A 73 12.88 -0.87 0.06
N SER A 74 12.73 0.37 0.50
CA SER A 74 13.58 0.93 1.56
C SER A 74 13.28 0.33 2.93
N ASN A 75 12.03 -0.02 3.19
CA ASN A 75 11.59 -0.46 4.52
C ASN A 75 11.41 -1.97 4.66
N PHE A 76 11.08 -2.66 3.58
CA PHE A 76 10.70 -4.08 3.64
C PHE A 76 11.54 -4.98 2.74
N GLY A 77 12.14 -4.45 1.67
CA GLY A 77 12.95 -5.23 0.75
C GLY A 77 12.23 -5.53 -0.56
N ASN A 78 12.12 -6.80 -0.93
CA ASN A 78 11.57 -7.20 -2.22
C ASN A 78 10.09 -6.85 -2.36
N VAL A 79 9.77 -5.98 -3.30
CA VAL A 79 8.40 -5.61 -3.63
C VAL A 79 8.15 -5.88 -5.11
N LYS A 80 6.96 -6.40 -5.43
CA LYS A 80 6.49 -6.58 -6.79
C LYS A 80 5.17 -5.84 -6.96
N ALA A 81 5.09 -4.97 -7.96
CA ALA A 81 3.86 -4.27 -8.31
C ALA A 81 3.22 -4.97 -9.50
N VAL A 82 1.95 -5.34 -9.34
CA VAL A 82 1.19 -6.04 -10.38
C VAL A 82 0.07 -5.14 -10.87
N ILE A 83 0.06 -4.84 -12.16
CA ILE A 83 -0.94 -3.99 -12.79
C ILE A 83 -1.91 -4.85 -13.58
N ASN A 84 -3.22 -4.67 -13.34
CA ASN A 84 -4.24 -5.29 -14.17
C ASN A 84 -4.53 -4.37 -15.35
N PRO A 85 -4.29 -4.82 -16.62
CA PRO A 85 -4.54 -3.96 -17.79
C PRO A 85 -5.98 -3.44 -17.91
N ALA A 86 -6.95 -4.16 -17.36
CA ALA A 86 -8.36 -3.76 -17.41
C ALA A 86 -8.66 -2.58 -16.46
N ILE A 87 -7.88 -2.45 -15.37
CA ILE A 87 -8.02 -1.37 -14.39
C ILE A 87 -6.62 -0.88 -14.02
N PRO A 88 -5.93 -0.17 -14.92
CA PRO A 88 -4.49 0.13 -14.75
C PRO A 88 -4.14 1.03 -13.58
N LYS A 89 -5.11 1.74 -13.01
CA LYS A 89 -4.88 2.58 -11.83
C LYS A 89 -4.90 1.78 -10.53
N ASP A 90 -5.41 0.56 -10.53
CA ASP A 90 -5.44 -0.30 -9.37
C ASP A 90 -4.21 -1.22 -9.40
N VAL A 91 -3.26 -0.96 -8.52
CA VAL A 91 -2.00 -1.69 -8.49
C VAL A 91 -1.93 -2.53 -7.23
N THR A 92 -1.60 -3.81 -7.39
CA THR A 92 -1.39 -4.73 -6.28
C THR A 92 0.10 -4.82 -5.96
N PHE A 93 0.45 -4.60 -4.71
CA PHE A 93 1.82 -4.69 -4.23
C PHE A 93 1.99 -5.96 -3.41
N VAL A 94 3.00 -6.74 -3.76
CA VAL A 94 3.32 -7.99 -3.06
C VAL A 94 4.71 -7.86 -2.45
N ILE A 95 4.81 -8.01 -1.14
CA ILE A 95 6.06 -7.89 -0.41
C ILE A 95 6.34 -9.21 0.30
N LYS A 96 7.45 -9.86 -0.04
CA LYS A 96 7.83 -11.15 0.55
C LYS A 96 8.97 -10.95 1.54
N LYS A 97 8.91 -11.68 2.67
CA LYS A 97 9.96 -11.62 3.69
C LYS A 97 11.21 -12.41 3.32
N TRP A 98 11.08 -13.29 2.35
CA TRP A 98 12.23 -14.00 1.81
C TRP A 98 12.18 -13.95 0.29
N SER A 99 13.30 -14.14 -0.33
CA SER A 99 13.41 -14.19 -1.79
C SER A 99 13.21 -15.60 -2.33
#